data_29a12ff122c460a5c17c936a0f0fa1ba
#
_entry.id   29a12ff122c460a5c17c936a0f0fa1ba
#
_cell.length_a   1.000
_cell.length_b   1.000
_cell.length_c   1.000
_cell.angle_alpha   90.00
_cell.angle_beta   90.00
_cell.angle_gamma   90.00
#
_symmetry.space_group_name_H-M   'P 1'
#
loop_
_entity.id
_entity.type
_entity.pdbx_description
1 polymer ?
#
loop_
_entity_poly.entity_id
_entity_poly.type
_entity_poly.pdbx_seq_one_letter_code
_entity_poly.pdbx_strand_id
1 'polypeptide(L)'
;MAQNVIINGVTYQNVPEVDIPKSGGGTAKFYDTASADASGADLLTGKTLFGASGAVSGSMANNGGTGGTISTKAGTVTIPAGYTTGGTVSLTGDIEEALAAI
;
A
#
# COMPACT_ATOMS: atom_id res chain seq x y z
N MET A 1 -4.78 14.20 13.10
CA MET A 1 -5.59 15.15 13.92
C MET A 1 -5.64 14.65 15.36
N ALA A 2 -5.51 15.52 16.32
CA ALA A 2 -5.51 15.15 17.72
C ALA A 2 -6.92 15.20 18.30
N GLN A 3 -7.16 14.40 19.32
CA GLN A 3 -8.43 14.31 20.02
C GLN A 3 -8.29 14.85 21.43
N ASN A 4 -9.43 15.19 22.04
CA ASN A 4 -9.46 15.56 23.46
C ASN A 4 -9.66 14.30 24.29
N VAL A 5 -8.89 14.19 25.37
CA VAL A 5 -8.94 13.05 26.29
C VAL A 5 -9.32 13.55 27.67
N ILE A 6 -10.29 12.89 28.31
CA ILE A 6 -10.73 13.23 29.65
C ILE A 6 -10.27 12.15 30.61
N ILE A 7 -9.50 12.54 31.63
CA ILE A 7 -9.00 11.64 32.67
C ILE A 7 -9.30 12.27 34.02
N ASN A 8 -10.01 11.53 34.87
CA ASN A 8 -10.41 12.01 36.22
C ASN A 8 -11.08 13.39 36.17
N GLY A 9 -11.93 13.61 35.17
CA GLY A 9 -12.64 14.87 35.02
C GLY A 9 -11.83 16.01 34.42
N VAL A 10 -10.55 15.78 34.10
CA VAL A 10 -9.69 16.79 33.49
C VAL A 10 -9.61 16.55 32.00
N THR A 11 -9.89 17.59 31.21
CA THR A 11 -9.81 17.52 29.76
C THR A 11 -8.40 17.89 29.28
N TYR A 12 -7.79 16.99 28.52
CA TYR A 12 -6.52 17.24 27.85
C TYR A 12 -6.82 17.44 26.37
N GLN A 13 -6.50 18.62 25.85
CA GLN A 13 -6.86 19.00 24.49
C GLN A 13 -5.76 18.62 23.50
N ASN A 14 -6.17 18.26 22.28
CA ASN A 14 -5.26 18.01 21.16
C ASN A 14 -4.22 16.94 21.47
N VAL A 15 -4.67 15.80 22.00
CA VAL A 15 -3.79 14.67 22.34
C VAL A 15 -3.55 13.84 21.09
N PRO A 16 -2.31 13.79 20.54
CA PRO A 16 -2.03 13.00 19.33
C PRO A 16 -1.83 11.53 19.63
N GLU A 17 -1.41 11.17 20.84
CA GLU A 17 -1.27 9.79 21.26
C GLU A 17 -1.44 9.66 22.76
N VAL A 18 -1.78 8.45 23.18
CA VAL A 18 -1.84 8.09 24.62
C VAL A 18 -0.89 6.92 24.83
N ASP A 19 0.04 7.08 25.79
CA ASP A 19 0.99 6.05 26.12
C ASP A 19 0.56 5.37 27.43
N ILE A 20 0.47 4.04 27.42
CA ILE A 20 0.07 3.26 28.59
C ILE A 20 1.20 2.30 28.95
N PRO A 21 1.67 2.31 30.22
CA PRO A 21 2.73 1.39 30.64
C PRO A 21 2.27 -0.06 30.52
N LYS A 22 3.17 -0.93 30.07
CA LYS A 22 2.92 -2.37 29.97
C LYS A 22 3.51 -3.07 31.18
N SER A 23 2.88 -4.17 31.62
CA SER A 23 3.29 -4.92 32.79
C SER A 23 4.69 -5.53 32.65
N GLY A 24 5.14 -5.82 31.46
CA GLY A 24 6.47 -6.38 31.20
C GLY A 24 7.55 -5.33 30.93
N GLY A 25 7.25 -4.05 31.14
CA GLY A 25 8.14 -2.95 30.81
C GLY A 25 7.77 -2.34 29.45
N GLY A 26 8.27 -1.14 29.21
CA GLY A 26 7.94 -0.40 28.00
C GLY A 26 6.55 0.21 28.05
N THR A 27 6.09 0.72 26.92
CA THR A 27 4.83 1.46 26.80
C THR A 27 4.05 0.98 25.58
N ALA A 28 2.73 0.93 25.71
CA ALA A 28 1.84 0.77 24.57
C ALA A 28 1.38 2.15 24.12
N LYS A 29 1.45 2.40 22.82
CA LYS A 29 1.11 3.69 22.24
C LYS A 29 -0.20 3.59 21.45
N PHE A 30 -1.12 4.50 21.73
CA PHE A 30 -2.41 4.56 21.04
C PHE A 30 -2.49 5.92 20.37
N TYR A 31 -2.49 5.91 19.04
CA TYR A 31 -2.47 7.12 18.23
C TYR A 31 -3.86 7.53 17.81
N ASP A 32 -4.06 8.85 17.63
CA ASP A 32 -5.25 9.35 16.97
C ASP A 32 -5.13 9.09 15.46
N THR A 33 -5.96 8.20 14.94
CA THR A 33 -5.93 7.78 13.54
C THR A 33 -6.99 8.50 12.69
N ALA A 34 -7.65 9.53 13.23
CA ALA A 34 -8.75 10.17 12.53
C ALA A 34 -8.39 10.77 11.17
N SER A 35 -7.11 11.12 10.97
CA SER A 35 -6.63 11.67 9.72
C SER A 35 -6.06 10.63 8.75
N ALA A 36 -6.11 9.36 9.11
CA ALA A 36 -5.62 8.30 8.22
C ALA A 36 -6.56 8.15 7.02
N ASP A 37 -6.00 8.10 5.83
CA ASP A 37 -6.77 8.12 4.59
C ASP A 37 -6.48 6.94 3.66
N ALA A 38 -5.61 6.02 4.06
CA ALA A 38 -5.37 4.82 3.25
C ALA A 38 -6.54 3.87 3.31
N SER A 39 -6.84 3.23 2.19
CA SER A 39 -7.90 2.23 2.07
C SER A 39 -7.31 0.85 1.80
N GLY A 40 -8.19 -0.18 1.77
CA GLY A 40 -7.76 -1.53 1.43
C GLY A 40 -7.12 -1.64 0.05
N ALA A 41 -7.54 -0.80 -0.89
CA ALA A 41 -6.96 -0.78 -2.23
C ALA A 41 -5.51 -0.28 -2.25
N ASP A 42 -5.10 0.44 -1.22
CA ASP A 42 -3.73 0.94 -1.07
C ASP A 42 -2.80 -0.07 -0.39
N LEU A 43 -3.35 -1.18 0.07
CA LEU A 43 -2.64 -2.16 0.89
C LEU A 43 -2.67 -3.53 0.21
N LEU A 44 -1.53 -4.19 0.21
CA LEU A 44 -1.38 -5.51 -0.40
C LEU A 44 -2.29 -6.53 0.30
N THR A 45 -2.93 -7.40 -0.51
CA THR A 45 -3.75 -8.50 0.01
C THR A 45 -2.97 -9.33 1.03
N GLY A 46 -3.61 -9.67 2.14
CA GLY A 46 -2.99 -10.41 3.23
C GLY A 46 -2.36 -9.53 4.29
N LYS A 47 -2.32 -8.22 4.07
CA LYS A 47 -1.82 -7.26 5.06
C LYS A 47 -2.97 -6.52 5.72
N THR A 48 -2.72 -5.98 6.89
CA THR A 48 -3.70 -5.23 7.66
C THR A 48 -3.08 -3.93 8.13
N LEU A 49 -3.87 -2.86 8.08
CA LEU A 49 -3.49 -1.58 8.69
C LEU A 49 -4.57 -1.13 9.64
N PHE A 50 -4.26 -0.14 10.48
CA PHE A 50 -5.24 0.49 11.35
C PHE A 50 -5.45 1.91 10.87
N GLY A 51 -6.63 2.16 10.33
CA GLY A 51 -7.02 3.45 9.79
C GLY A 51 -7.97 4.20 10.72
N ALA A 52 -8.62 5.23 10.18
CA ALA A 52 -9.49 6.10 10.97
C ALA A 52 -10.68 5.36 11.58
N SER A 53 -11.14 4.28 10.95
CA SER A 53 -12.30 3.50 11.41
C SER A 53 -11.94 2.15 11.99
N GLY A 54 -10.66 1.88 12.22
CA GLY A 54 -10.19 0.62 12.77
C GLY A 54 -9.37 -0.19 11.79
N ALA A 55 -9.39 -1.50 11.93
CA ALA A 55 -8.60 -2.39 11.09
C ALA A 55 -9.10 -2.41 9.65
N VAL A 56 -8.17 -2.35 8.70
CA VAL A 56 -8.47 -2.39 7.27
C VAL A 56 -7.65 -3.51 6.65
N SER A 57 -8.32 -4.39 5.92
CA SER A 57 -7.65 -5.48 5.20
C SER A 57 -7.27 -5.04 3.81
N GLY A 58 -6.08 -5.41 3.37
CA GLY A 58 -5.58 -5.09 2.04
C GLY A 58 -6.35 -5.85 0.96
N SER A 59 -6.54 -5.18 -0.18
CA SER A 59 -7.19 -5.77 -1.34
C SER A 59 -6.39 -5.60 -2.63
N MET A 60 -5.20 -4.97 -2.57
CA MET A 60 -4.36 -4.81 -3.75
C MET A 60 -3.78 -6.16 -4.16
N ALA A 61 -3.98 -6.53 -5.41
CA ALA A 61 -3.45 -7.79 -5.93
C ALA A 61 -1.92 -7.81 -5.90
N ASN A 62 -1.34 -8.95 -5.58
CA ASN A 62 0.10 -9.16 -5.66
C ASN A 62 0.40 -9.90 -6.96
N ASN A 63 0.93 -9.19 -7.94
CA ASN A 63 1.21 -9.75 -9.26
C ASN A 63 2.64 -10.28 -9.39
N GLY A 64 3.47 -10.11 -8.36
CA GLY A 64 4.86 -10.55 -8.41
C GLY A 64 5.63 -9.88 -9.53
N GLY A 65 6.43 -10.65 -10.25
CA GLY A 65 7.15 -10.15 -11.42
C GLY A 65 6.22 -9.97 -12.61
N THR A 66 6.45 -8.92 -13.38
CA THR A 66 5.66 -8.60 -14.56
C THR A 66 6.57 -8.39 -15.77
N GLY A 67 5.96 -8.15 -16.91
CA GLY A 67 6.70 -7.90 -18.14
C GLY A 67 6.30 -8.88 -19.23
N GLY A 68 7.06 -8.93 -20.27
CA GLY A 68 6.81 -9.83 -21.39
C GLY A 68 7.57 -9.41 -22.63
N THR A 69 7.25 -10.08 -23.73
CA THR A 69 7.92 -9.87 -25.00
C THR A 69 6.90 -9.54 -26.08
N ILE A 70 7.21 -8.56 -26.90
CA ILE A 70 6.40 -8.23 -28.07
C ILE A 70 7.02 -8.89 -29.28
N SER A 71 6.26 -9.77 -29.94
CA SER A 71 6.73 -10.56 -31.07
C SER A 71 6.07 -10.21 -32.39
N THR A 72 5.11 -9.30 -32.39
CA THR A 72 4.43 -8.83 -33.61
C THR A 72 4.28 -7.33 -33.58
N LYS A 73 4.06 -6.69 -34.74
CA LYS A 73 3.92 -5.24 -34.82
C LYS A 73 2.71 -4.73 -34.03
N ALA A 74 1.65 -5.54 -33.94
CA ALA A 74 0.45 -5.18 -33.20
C ALA A 74 0.44 -5.76 -31.78
N GLY A 75 1.53 -6.38 -31.35
CA GLY A 75 1.62 -7.03 -30.05
C GLY A 75 1.58 -6.03 -28.89
N THR A 76 1.02 -6.47 -27.80
CA THR A 76 0.98 -5.68 -26.56
C THR A 76 1.35 -6.55 -25.38
N VAL A 77 1.85 -5.90 -24.33
CA VAL A 77 2.04 -6.53 -23.03
C VAL A 77 1.17 -5.80 -22.03
N THR A 78 0.30 -6.54 -21.37
CA THR A 78 -0.60 -5.98 -20.37
C THR A 78 -0.03 -6.25 -18.98
N ILE A 79 0.13 -5.19 -18.19
CA ILE A 79 0.55 -5.30 -16.81
C ILE A 79 -0.69 -5.12 -15.95
N PRO A 80 -1.10 -6.16 -15.20
CA PRO A 80 -2.30 -6.06 -14.37
C PRO A 80 -2.14 -5.00 -13.29
N ALA A 81 -3.26 -4.42 -12.87
CA ALA A 81 -3.27 -3.49 -11.75
C ALA A 81 -2.89 -4.21 -10.46
N GLY A 82 -2.15 -3.52 -9.59
CA GLY A 82 -1.77 -4.05 -8.30
C GLY A 82 -0.29 -3.89 -8.02
N TYR A 83 0.18 -4.60 -7.01
CA TYR A 83 1.59 -4.58 -6.62
C TYR A 83 2.42 -5.44 -7.59
N THR A 84 3.57 -4.92 -8.00
CA THR A 84 4.54 -5.72 -8.78
C THR A 84 5.94 -5.53 -8.20
N THR A 85 6.80 -6.53 -8.43
CA THR A 85 8.22 -6.42 -8.10
C THR A 85 9.02 -5.84 -9.26
N GLY A 86 8.31 -5.43 -10.30
CA GLY A 86 8.94 -4.87 -11.50
C GLY A 86 9.02 -5.88 -12.61
N GLY A 87 9.64 -5.47 -13.70
CA GLY A 87 9.81 -6.34 -14.86
C GLY A 87 10.29 -5.55 -16.06
N THR A 88 10.45 -6.25 -17.16
CA THR A 88 10.89 -5.64 -18.42
C THR A 88 9.94 -6.02 -19.54
N VAL A 89 9.71 -5.07 -20.45
CA VAL A 89 9.02 -5.34 -21.70
C VAL A 89 10.07 -5.19 -22.80
N SER A 90 10.21 -6.19 -23.65
CA SER A 90 11.22 -6.19 -24.68
C SER A 90 10.63 -6.61 -26.02
N LEU A 91 11.34 -6.28 -27.07
CA LEU A 91 11.00 -6.72 -28.42
C LEU A 91 11.81 -7.94 -28.77
N THR A 92 11.24 -8.88 -29.52
CA THR A 92 12.02 -9.97 -30.09
C THR A 92 12.88 -9.47 -31.25
N GLY A 93 13.93 -10.23 -31.62
CA GLY A 93 14.77 -9.86 -32.74
C GLY A 93 14.00 -9.74 -34.05
N ASP A 94 12.97 -10.56 -34.25
CA ASP A 94 12.13 -10.50 -35.44
C ASP A 94 11.40 -9.17 -35.56
N ILE A 95 10.94 -8.61 -34.44
CA ILE A 95 10.29 -7.31 -34.41
C ILE A 95 11.30 -6.20 -34.71
N GLU A 96 12.48 -6.29 -34.15
CA GLU A 96 13.54 -5.30 -34.39
C GLU A 96 13.92 -5.26 -35.86
N GLU A 97 14.07 -6.43 -36.50
CA GLU A 97 14.33 -6.51 -37.93
C GLU A 97 13.21 -5.93 -38.76
N ALA A 98 11.95 -6.21 -38.39
CA ALA A 98 10.80 -5.67 -39.11
C ALA A 98 10.73 -4.14 -39.02
N LEU A 99 11.07 -3.57 -37.86
CA LEU A 99 11.11 -2.12 -37.68
C LEU A 99 12.26 -1.49 -38.44
N ALA A 100 13.42 -2.16 -38.47
CA ALA A 100 14.58 -1.67 -39.18
C ALA A 100 14.38 -1.69 -40.71
N ALA A 101 13.52 -2.56 -41.21
CA ALA A 101 13.24 -2.70 -42.64
C ALA A 101 12.26 -1.67 -43.17
N ILE A 102 11.64 -0.86 -42.34
CA ILE A 102 10.67 0.16 -42.74
C ILE A 102 11.34 1.43 -43.34
#